data_350061a318f4d80932e5045a2c5fe552
#
_entry.id   350061a318f4d80932e5045a2c5fe552
#
_cell.length_a   1.000
_cell.length_b   1.000
_cell.length_c   1.000
_cell.angle_alpha   90.00
_cell.angle_beta   90.00
_cell.angle_gamma   90.00
#
_symmetry.space_group_name_H-M   'P 1'
#
loop_
_entity.id
_entity.type
_entity.pdbx_description
1 polymer ?
#
loop_
_entity_poly.entity_id
_entity_poly.type
_entity_poly.pdbx_seq_one_letter_code
_entity_poly.pdbx_strand_id
1 'polypeptide(L)'
;MQENPNITIIGPGAMAEAIIAGLLRQQLTPPENIIASGPRIERGAELHQHYGIQPYQENVLAVKKADVVILSVKPQRLQKVLSELSGAIKPEALVISIVAGASIQTLADGLNHHCIVRSMPNTPAQIGEGITVWYASETVSDEQIELARQILAALGQEILVEDENYLDMATALSGTGPAYIFLFMEALMDAGVHLGFPRRIAEQLVIQTLRGSVDYYENQSVHVADLRNKVTSPGGTSAEALYYLEKAGFRTAISRAIWAAYERSKELGKGLELSLIHI
;
A
#
# COMPACT_ATOMS: atom_id res chain seq x y z
N MET A 1 17.07 -1.06 20.39
CA MET A 1 15.71 -0.81 19.86
C MET A 1 14.91 -0.09 20.94
N GLN A 2 14.19 0.96 20.58
CA GLN A 2 13.31 1.64 21.52
C GLN A 2 12.13 0.69 21.79
N GLU A 3 12.00 0.20 23.02
CA GLU A 3 10.85 -0.61 23.41
C GLU A 3 9.61 0.30 23.41
N ASN A 4 8.55 -0.12 22.70
CA ASN A 4 7.27 0.58 22.63
C ASN A 4 7.34 2.02 22.04
N PRO A 5 7.69 2.23 20.77
CA PRO A 5 7.74 3.55 20.16
C PRO A 5 6.37 4.24 20.17
N ASN A 6 6.37 5.58 20.32
CA ASN A 6 5.18 6.40 20.12
C ASN A 6 4.96 6.62 18.62
N ILE A 7 3.88 6.09 18.09
CA ILE A 7 3.56 6.15 16.67
C ILE A 7 2.38 7.08 16.45
N THR A 8 2.59 8.12 15.65
CA THR A 8 1.51 9.03 15.25
C THR A 8 1.18 8.85 13.78
N ILE A 9 -0.11 8.63 13.48
CA ILE A 9 -0.61 8.45 12.13
C ILE A 9 -1.45 9.66 11.73
N ILE A 10 -1.02 10.37 10.70
CA ILE A 10 -1.70 11.54 10.16
C ILE A 10 -2.59 11.12 8.98
N GLY A 11 -3.90 11.28 9.14
CA GLY A 11 -4.89 10.86 8.17
C GLY A 11 -5.47 9.47 8.46
N PRO A 12 -6.45 9.35 9.39
CA PRO A 12 -7.00 8.09 9.87
C PRO A 12 -7.98 7.45 8.85
N GLY A 13 -7.47 7.12 7.67
CA GLY A 13 -8.19 6.40 6.60
C GLY A 13 -8.13 4.87 6.76
N ALA A 14 -8.59 4.15 5.72
CA ALA A 14 -8.60 2.68 5.71
C ALA A 14 -7.18 2.08 5.83
N MET A 15 -6.18 2.69 5.18
CA MET A 15 -4.79 2.20 5.28
C MET A 15 -4.18 2.51 6.65
N ALA A 16 -4.50 3.66 7.25
CA ALA A 16 -4.11 3.97 8.63
C ALA A 16 -4.67 2.93 9.62
N GLU A 17 -5.93 2.53 9.44
CA GLU A 17 -6.56 1.49 10.25
C GLU A 17 -5.88 0.13 10.06
N ALA A 18 -5.51 -0.23 8.83
CA ALA A 18 -4.75 -1.46 8.56
C ALA A 18 -3.39 -1.45 9.29
N ILE A 19 -2.70 -0.30 9.31
CA ILE A 19 -1.45 -0.11 10.05
C ILE A 19 -1.70 -0.30 11.55
N ILE A 20 -2.68 0.39 12.13
CA ILE A 20 -3.04 0.26 13.55
C ILE A 20 -3.31 -1.20 13.91
N ALA A 21 -4.18 -1.86 13.16
CA ALA A 21 -4.51 -3.27 13.38
C ALA A 21 -3.28 -4.19 13.28
N GLY A 22 -2.40 -3.93 12.31
CA GLY A 22 -1.15 -4.67 12.13
C GLY A 22 -0.18 -4.50 13.31
N LEU A 23 0.05 -3.25 13.73
CA LEU A 23 0.92 -2.92 14.86
C LEU A 23 0.47 -3.60 16.16
N LEU A 24 -0.84 -3.55 16.44
CA LEU A 24 -1.42 -4.17 17.63
C LEU A 24 -1.39 -5.70 17.55
N ARG A 25 -1.69 -6.28 16.39
CA ARG A 25 -1.62 -7.74 16.18
C ARG A 25 -0.22 -8.29 16.41
N GLN A 26 0.82 -7.56 16.00
CA GLN A 26 2.22 -7.94 16.19
C GLN A 26 2.82 -7.46 17.53
N GLN A 27 2.03 -6.76 18.34
CA GLN A 27 2.47 -6.24 19.64
C GLN A 27 3.72 -5.34 19.56
N LEU A 28 3.87 -4.59 18.46
CA LEU A 28 5.01 -3.69 18.25
C LEU A 28 4.99 -2.49 19.20
N THR A 29 3.80 -2.05 19.57
CA THR A 29 3.62 -0.97 20.57
C THR A 29 2.21 -1.11 21.17
N PRO A 30 2.01 -0.71 22.46
CA PRO A 30 0.70 -0.76 23.07
C PRO A 30 -0.22 0.34 22.51
N PRO A 31 -1.56 0.18 22.60
CA PRO A 31 -2.52 1.10 21.99
C PRO A 31 -2.43 2.55 22.51
N GLU A 32 -2.04 2.74 23.78
CA GLU A 32 -1.84 4.07 24.36
C GLU A 32 -0.68 4.86 23.74
N ASN A 33 0.24 4.20 23.05
CA ASN A 33 1.35 4.82 22.32
C ASN A 33 1.02 5.08 20.85
N ILE A 34 -0.20 4.73 20.40
CA ILE A 34 -0.65 5.00 19.04
C ILE A 34 -1.60 6.19 19.03
N ILE A 35 -1.23 7.21 18.27
CA ILE A 35 -2.06 8.39 18.02
C ILE A 35 -2.54 8.38 16.58
N ALA A 36 -3.84 8.61 16.37
CA ALA A 36 -4.41 8.84 15.04
C ALA A 36 -4.96 10.26 14.95
N SER A 37 -4.41 11.09 14.04
CA SER A 37 -4.79 12.49 13.90
C SER A 37 -5.53 12.76 12.60
N GLY A 38 -6.64 13.48 12.70
CA GLY A 38 -7.43 13.91 11.55
C GLY A 38 -8.67 14.71 11.93
N PRO A 39 -9.27 15.43 10.97
CA PRO A 39 -10.31 16.42 11.24
C PRO A 39 -11.70 15.83 11.59
N ARG A 40 -11.92 14.52 11.34
CA ARG A 40 -13.21 13.87 11.58
C ARG A 40 -13.25 13.26 12.98
N ILE A 41 -14.01 13.88 13.87
CA ILE A 41 -14.16 13.46 15.27
C ILE A 41 -14.73 12.04 15.35
N GLU A 42 -15.76 11.74 14.56
CA GLU A 42 -16.45 10.45 14.56
C GLU A 42 -15.47 9.31 14.21
N ARG A 43 -14.58 9.55 13.23
CA ARG A 43 -13.57 8.56 12.84
C ARG A 43 -12.54 8.31 13.94
N GLY A 44 -12.13 9.36 14.62
CA GLY A 44 -11.25 9.23 15.79
C GLY A 44 -11.89 8.42 16.90
N ALA A 45 -13.17 8.70 17.21
CA ALA A 45 -13.93 7.97 18.23
C ALA A 45 -14.13 6.48 17.87
N GLU A 46 -14.41 6.18 16.59
CA GLU A 46 -14.52 4.81 16.08
C GLU A 46 -13.22 4.02 16.28
N LEU A 47 -12.08 4.60 15.90
CA LEU A 47 -10.77 3.95 16.07
C LEU A 47 -10.40 3.79 17.55
N HIS A 48 -10.73 4.75 18.38
CA HIS A 48 -10.55 4.64 19.84
C HIS A 48 -11.39 3.48 20.41
N GLN A 49 -12.64 3.39 20.02
CA GLN A 49 -13.54 2.33 20.49
C GLN A 49 -13.07 0.91 20.08
N HIS A 50 -12.57 0.77 18.84
CA HIS A 50 -12.13 -0.53 18.32
C HIS A 50 -10.73 -0.94 18.80
N TYR A 51 -9.81 0.00 18.90
CA TYR A 51 -8.39 -0.30 19.07
C TYR A 51 -7.77 0.26 20.35
N GLY A 52 -8.49 1.12 21.10
CA GLY A 52 -7.98 1.75 22.31
C GLY A 52 -6.94 2.85 22.07
N ILE A 53 -6.72 3.25 20.81
CA ILE A 53 -5.72 4.27 20.43
C ILE A 53 -6.18 5.68 20.78
N GLN A 54 -5.27 6.66 20.75
CA GLN A 54 -5.55 8.05 21.11
C GLN A 54 -5.93 8.87 19.86
N PRO A 55 -7.16 9.43 19.75
CA PRO A 55 -7.55 10.29 18.66
C PRO A 55 -7.15 11.75 18.93
N TYR A 56 -6.64 12.43 17.88
CA TYR A 56 -6.33 13.85 17.88
C TYR A 56 -6.96 14.54 16.66
N GLN A 57 -7.25 15.82 16.78
CA GLN A 57 -7.73 16.65 15.66
C GLN A 57 -6.62 17.58 15.14
N GLU A 58 -5.70 17.98 15.99
CA GLU A 58 -4.60 18.89 15.69
C GLU A 58 -3.32 18.09 15.41
N ASN A 59 -2.88 18.08 14.15
CA ASN A 59 -1.71 17.32 13.72
C ASN A 59 -0.43 17.75 14.45
N VAL A 60 -0.24 19.06 14.68
CA VAL A 60 0.93 19.60 15.37
C VAL A 60 1.04 19.08 16.82
N LEU A 61 -0.08 18.97 17.52
CA LEU A 61 -0.08 18.42 18.88
C LEU A 61 0.18 16.92 18.88
N ALA A 62 -0.35 16.22 17.88
CA ALA A 62 -0.21 14.78 17.75
C ALA A 62 1.25 14.33 17.52
N VAL A 63 2.04 15.09 16.76
CA VAL A 63 3.43 14.71 16.44
C VAL A 63 4.47 15.05 17.49
N LYS A 64 4.14 15.89 18.48
CA LYS A 64 5.13 16.42 19.47
C LYS A 64 5.94 15.36 20.21
N LYS A 65 5.33 14.22 20.50
CA LYS A 65 5.97 13.11 21.24
C LYS A 65 6.27 11.90 20.37
N ALA A 66 5.94 11.97 19.07
CA ALA A 66 6.12 10.85 18.18
C ALA A 66 7.60 10.48 18.01
N ASP A 67 7.88 9.21 18.02
CA ASP A 67 9.15 8.61 17.60
C ASP A 67 9.06 8.19 16.12
N VAL A 68 7.82 7.88 15.70
CA VAL A 68 7.49 7.59 14.28
C VAL A 68 6.25 8.40 13.90
N VAL A 69 6.31 9.10 12.77
CA VAL A 69 5.18 9.81 12.15
C VAL A 69 4.83 9.14 10.82
N ILE A 70 3.61 8.62 10.70
CA ILE A 70 3.14 7.99 9.47
C ILE A 70 2.19 8.93 8.73
N LEU A 71 2.56 9.34 7.51
CA LEU A 71 1.73 10.17 6.64
C LEU A 71 0.83 9.26 5.79
N SER A 72 -0.46 9.24 6.12
CA SER A 72 -1.50 8.40 5.47
C SER A 72 -2.65 9.24 4.91
N VAL A 73 -2.34 10.43 4.41
CA VAL A 73 -3.32 11.32 3.80
C VAL A 73 -3.41 11.10 2.29
N LYS A 74 -4.51 11.54 1.68
CA LYS A 74 -4.60 11.56 0.21
C LYS A 74 -3.63 12.58 -0.37
N PRO A 75 -3.06 12.34 -1.58
CA PRO A 75 -2.10 13.27 -2.21
C PRO A 75 -2.58 14.72 -2.25
N GLN A 76 -3.87 14.95 -2.51
CA GLN A 76 -4.49 16.28 -2.58
C GLN A 76 -4.49 17.04 -1.23
N ARG A 77 -4.25 16.35 -0.12
CA ARG A 77 -4.17 16.95 1.21
C ARG A 77 -2.74 17.11 1.71
N LEU A 78 -1.80 16.47 1.04
CA LEU A 78 -0.42 16.38 1.51
C LEU A 78 0.21 17.76 1.72
N GLN A 79 0.10 18.66 0.74
CA GLN A 79 0.67 20.00 0.79
C GLN A 79 0.27 20.77 2.06
N LYS A 80 -1.04 20.74 2.39
CA LYS A 80 -1.55 21.36 3.61
C LYS A 80 -0.92 20.76 4.86
N VAL A 81 -0.80 19.43 4.91
CA VAL A 81 -0.22 18.71 6.05
C VAL A 81 1.27 18.99 6.20
N LEU A 82 2.02 19.04 5.09
CA LEU A 82 3.44 19.38 5.10
C LEU A 82 3.67 20.79 5.68
N SER A 83 2.92 21.79 5.19
CA SER A 83 3.01 23.17 5.72
C SER A 83 2.63 23.27 7.20
N GLU A 84 1.63 22.50 7.64
CA GLU A 84 1.18 22.47 9.03
C GLU A 84 2.23 21.84 9.97
N LEU A 85 2.93 20.78 9.51
CA LEU A 85 3.88 20.01 10.28
C LEU A 85 5.34 20.50 10.15
N SER A 86 5.60 21.47 9.29
CA SER A 86 6.96 21.97 9.05
C SER A 86 7.64 22.43 10.33
N GLY A 87 8.75 21.78 10.70
CA GLY A 87 9.49 22.03 11.92
C GLY A 87 8.80 21.61 13.23
N ALA A 88 7.65 20.93 13.17
CA ALA A 88 6.94 20.45 14.35
C ALA A 88 7.33 19.01 14.78
N ILE A 89 7.94 18.25 13.90
CA ILE A 89 8.39 16.87 14.12
C ILE A 89 9.76 16.91 14.82
N LYS A 90 9.99 16.04 15.80
CA LYS A 90 11.30 15.92 16.46
C LYS A 90 12.40 15.58 15.45
N PRO A 91 13.60 16.17 15.53
CA PRO A 91 14.68 15.92 14.57
C PRO A 91 15.06 14.44 14.43
N GLU A 92 14.96 13.67 15.50
CA GLU A 92 15.29 12.25 15.57
C GLU A 92 14.13 11.31 15.19
N ALA A 93 12.93 11.83 14.98
CA ALA A 93 11.77 11.00 14.65
C ALA A 93 11.86 10.46 13.21
N LEU A 94 11.41 9.23 13.02
CA LEU A 94 11.28 8.64 11.69
C LEU A 94 9.96 9.08 11.05
N VAL A 95 9.98 9.57 9.82
CA VAL A 95 8.78 9.83 9.04
C VAL A 95 8.60 8.72 8.01
N ILE A 96 7.45 8.04 8.02
CA ILE A 96 7.07 7.06 7.01
C ILE A 96 5.90 7.61 6.19
N SER A 97 6.08 7.76 4.89
CA SER A 97 5.01 8.21 3.99
C SER A 97 4.47 7.04 3.16
N ILE A 98 3.15 6.88 3.15
CA ILE A 98 2.46 5.97 2.22
C ILE A 98 1.73 6.73 1.11
N VAL A 99 2.06 8.01 0.91
CA VAL A 99 1.37 8.89 -0.04
C VAL A 99 1.91 8.67 -1.45
N ALA A 100 1.05 8.24 -2.36
CA ALA A 100 1.42 8.00 -3.76
C ALA A 100 1.97 9.28 -4.44
N GLY A 101 3.06 9.15 -5.18
CA GLY A 101 3.70 10.22 -5.93
C GLY A 101 4.52 11.23 -5.10
N ALA A 102 4.48 11.17 -3.77
CA ALA A 102 5.25 12.08 -2.91
C ALA A 102 6.72 11.61 -2.82
N SER A 103 7.65 12.31 -3.47
CA SER A 103 9.08 12.01 -3.39
C SER A 103 9.65 12.35 -2.00
N ILE A 104 10.78 11.68 -1.64
CA ILE A 104 11.51 12.02 -0.40
C ILE A 104 11.89 13.49 -0.39
N GLN A 105 12.34 14.05 -1.53
CA GLN A 105 12.69 15.46 -1.61
C GLN A 105 11.48 16.36 -1.30
N THR A 106 10.31 16.08 -1.90
CA THR A 106 9.06 16.82 -1.63
C THR A 106 8.69 16.78 -0.14
N LEU A 107 8.84 15.62 0.48
CA LEU A 107 8.54 15.43 1.90
C LEU A 107 9.56 16.16 2.79
N ALA A 108 10.84 16.06 2.47
CA ALA A 108 11.92 16.69 3.22
C ALA A 108 11.81 18.21 3.24
N ASP A 109 11.60 18.80 2.06
CA ASP A 109 11.46 20.25 1.92
C ASP A 109 10.20 20.77 2.63
N GLY A 110 9.07 20.06 2.45
CA GLY A 110 7.81 20.48 3.04
C GLY A 110 7.75 20.35 4.57
N LEU A 111 8.37 19.32 5.12
CA LEU A 111 8.42 19.09 6.58
C LEU A 111 9.59 19.79 7.27
N ASN A 112 10.60 20.24 6.52
CA ASN A 112 11.92 20.62 7.05
C ASN A 112 12.50 19.48 7.93
N HIS A 113 12.49 18.24 7.38
CA HIS A 113 12.87 17.01 8.06
C HIS A 113 13.53 16.03 7.10
N HIS A 114 14.52 15.24 7.55
CA HIS A 114 15.34 14.44 6.62
C HIS A 114 15.23 12.92 6.84
N CYS A 115 14.91 12.45 8.05
CA CYS A 115 14.79 11.01 8.33
C CYS A 115 13.47 10.47 7.78
N ILE A 116 13.45 10.12 6.50
CA ILE A 116 12.21 9.80 5.76
C ILE A 116 12.31 8.43 5.09
N VAL A 117 11.26 7.64 5.27
CA VAL A 117 10.95 6.42 4.51
C VAL A 117 9.75 6.70 3.62
N ARG A 118 9.89 6.49 2.33
CA ARG A 118 8.78 6.45 1.38
C ARG A 118 8.37 5.01 1.18
N SER A 119 7.08 4.71 1.28
CA SER A 119 6.56 3.35 1.13
C SER A 119 5.26 3.32 0.34
N MET A 120 4.99 2.20 -0.31
CA MET A 120 3.79 1.97 -1.09
C MET A 120 3.18 0.61 -0.75
N PRO A 121 2.28 0.57 0.24
CA PRO A 121 1.46 -0.60 0.55
C PRO A 121 0.32 -0.77 -0.45
N ASN A 122 -0.40 -1.89 -0.31
CA ASN A 122 -1.63 -2.12 -1.06
C ASN A 122 -2.79 -2.57 -0.15
N THR A 123 -4.03 -2.61 -0.69
CA THR A 123 -5.24 -2.83 0.11
C THR A 123 -5.33 -4.16 0.85
N PRO A 124 -4.75 -5.30 0.40
CA PRO A 124 -4.73 -6.53 1.17
C PRO A 124 -4.01 -6.42 2.53
N ALA A 125 -3.25 -5.35 2.76
CA ALA A 125 -2.70 -5.00 4.08
C ALA A 125 -3.76 -4.95 5.19
N GLN A 126 -5.04 -4.68 4.86
CA GLN A 126 -6.14 -4.68 5.82
C GLN A 126 -6.35 -6.03 6.51
N ILE A 127 -5.95 -7.10 5.86
CA ILE A 127 -6.01 -8.47 6.41
C ILE A 127 -4.62 -9.07 6.69
N GLY A 128 -3.55 -8.25 6.58
CA GLY A 128 -2.17 -8.67 6.77
C GLY A 128 -1.54 -9.43 5.59
N GLU A 129 -2.20 -9.40 4.45
CA GLU A 129 -1.77 -10.06 3.20
C GLU A 129 -1.33 -9.02 2.14
N GLY A 130 -0.86 -7.87 2.59
CA GLY A 130 -0.35 -6.83 1.72
C GLY A 130 1.07 -7.09 1.25
N ILE A 131 1.49 -6.30 0.27
CA ILE A 131 2.91 -6.13 -0.07
C ILE A 131 3.24 -4.64 -0.06
N THR A 132 4.34 -4.28 0.60
CA THR A 132 4.80 -2.90 0.72
C THR A 132 6.20 -2.78 0.14
N VAL A 133 6.36 -2.00 -0.92
CA VAL A 133 7.68 -1.60 -1.41
C VAL A 133 8.06 -0.29 -0.73
N TRP A 134 9.32 -0.15 -0.29
CA TRP A 134 9.76 1.04 0.42
C TRP A 134 11.22 1.38 0.17
N TYR A 135 11.54 2.67 0.34
CA TYR A 135 12.87 3.24 0.18
C TYR A 135 13.14 4.21 1.35
N ALA A 136 14.36 4.23 1.86
CA ALA A 136 14.79 5.09 2.95
C ALA A 136 15.76 6.16 2.45
N SER A 137 15.63 7.40 2.97
CA SER A 137 16.64 8.44 2.73
C SER A 137 17.98 8.07 3.39
N GLU A 138 19.08 8.61 2.90
CA GLU A 138 20.45 8.33 3.39
C GLU A 138 20.66 8.72 4.87
N THR A 139 19.80 9.55 5.42
CA THR A 139 19.85 10.02 6.81
C THR A 139 19.16 9.10 7.81
N VAL A 140 18.44 8.09 7.33
CA VAL A 140 17.77 7.09 8.17
C VAL A 140 18.79 6.11 8.72
N SER A 141 18.88 5.97 10.05
CA SER A 141 19.84 5.05 10.69
C SER A 141 19.43 3.58 10.52
N ASP A 142 20.37 2.66 10.75
CA ASP A 142 20.11 1.22 10.68
C ASP A 142 19.02 0.79 11.67
N GLU A 143 18.96 1.41 12.86
CA GLU A 143 17.92 1.15 13.85
C GLU A 143 16.55 1.63 13.37
N GLN A 144 16.49 2.76 12.66
CA GLN A 144 15.26 3.29 12.08
C GLN A 144 14.82 2.46 10.86
N ILE A 145 15.76 1.95 10.07
CA ILE A 145 15.49 1.00 8.97
C ILE A 145 14.82 -0.26 9.53
N GLU A 146 15.36 -0.82 10.61
CA GLU A 146 14.79 -2.01 11.23
C GLU A 146 13.40 -1.74 11.84
N LEU A 147 13.21 -0.58 12.46
CA LEU A 147 11.90 -0.16 12.97
C LEU A 147 10.88 0.03 11.83
N ALA A 148 11.29 0.67 10.72
CA ALA A 148 10.44 0.80 9.53
C ALA A 148 10.05 -0.57 8.97
N ARG A 149 11.01 -1.50 8.88
CA ARG A 149 10.79 -2.89 8.45
C ARG A 149 9.71 -3.57 9.29
N GLN A 150 9.82 -3.52 10.61
CA GLN A 150 8.86 -4.13 11.53
C GLN A 150 7.46 -3.53 11.38
N ILE A 151 7.37 -2.19 11.26
CA ILE A 151 6.09 -1.50 11.03
C ILE A 151 5.47 -1.93 9.70
N LEU A 152 6.25 -1.99 8.62
CA LEU A 152 5.75 -2.32 7.30
C LEU A 152 5.44 -3.83 7.16
N ALA A 153 6.22 -4.70 7.80
CA ALA A 153 5.94 -6.13 7.88
C ALA A 153 4.64 -6.47 8.61
N ALA A 154 4.13 -5.57 9.47
CA ALA A 154 2.82 -5.71 10.08
C ALA A 154 1.65 -5.69 9.07
N LEU A 155 1.91 -5.23 7.84
CA LEU A 155 0.96 -5.16 6.73
C LEU A 155 0.99 -6.38 5.81
N GLY A 156 1.97 -7.26 5.95
CA GLY A 156 2.24 -8.42 5.11
C GLY A 156 3.71 -8.50 4.71
N GLN A 157 4.01 -8.75 3.44
CA GLN A 157 5.38 -8.75 2.94
C GLN A 157 5.89 -7.32 2.72
N GLU A 158 7.20 -7.11 2.91
CA GLU A 158 7.86 -5.84 2.63
C GLU A 158 9.11 -6.03 1.77
N ILE A 159 9.43 -5.05 0.94
CA ILE A 159 10.61 -5.04 0.07
C ILE A 159 11.28 -3.68 0.17
N LEU A 160 12.47 -3.63 0.78
CA LEU A 160 13.36 -2.48 0.72
C LEU A 160 14.04 -2.45 -0.65
N VAL A 161 13.97 -1.31 -1.33
CA VAL A 161 14.61 -1.10 -2.65
C VAL A 161 15.75 -0.10 -2.56
N GLU A 162 16.68 -0.18 -3.52
CA GLU A 162 17.88 0.65 -3.57
C GLU A 162 17.69 2.00 -4.32
N ASP A 163 16.56 2.15 -5.02
CA ASP A 163 16.25 3.35 -5.81
C ASP A 163 14.79 3.76 -5.60
N GLU A 164 14.57 5.03 -5.26
CA GLU A 164 13.24 5.60 -5.04
C GLU A 164 12.31 5.46 -6.25
N ASN A 165 12.85 5.42 -7.46
CA ASN A 165 12.05 5.26 -8.69
C ASN A 165 11.23 3.96 -8.73
N TYR A 166 11.64 2.92 -7.99
CA TYR A 166 10.85 1.69 -7.85
C TYR A 166 9.48 1.92 -7.21
N LEU A 167 9.30 2.99 -6.43
CA LEU A 167 8.03 3.25 -5.73
C LEU A 167 6.89 3.61 -6.70
N ASP A 168 7.21 4.31 -7.81
CA ASP A 168 6.21 4.61 -8.85
C ASP A 168 5.87 3.36 -9.68
N MET A 169 6.85 2.49 -9.92
CA MET A 169 6.63 1.19 -10.53
C MET A 169 5.78 0.29 -9.62
N ALA A 170 6.09 0.25 -8.32
CA ALA A 170 5.32 -0.49 -7.32
C ALA A 170 3.89 0.06 -7.18
N THR A 171 3.71 1.38 -7.25
CA THR A 171 2.38 2.00 -7.27
C THR A 171 1.53 1.46 -8.41
N ALA A 172 2.12 1.33 -9.61
CA ALA A 172 1.41 0.80 -10.77
C ALA A 172 1.16 -0.72 -10.69
N LEU A 173 2.16 -1.49 -10.24
CA LEU A 173 2.09 -2.96 -10.26
C LEU A 173 1.33 -3.53 -9.06
N SER A 174 1.74 -3.19 -7.84
CA SER A 174 1.20 -3.75 -6.60
C SER A 174 0.23 -2.83 -5.89
N GLY A 175 0.48 -1.51 -5.86
CA GLY A 175 -0.41 -0.53 -5.24
C GLY A 175 -1.78 -0.46 -5.92
N THR A 176 -1.80 -0.41 -7.25
CA THR A 176 -3.02 -0.45 -8.09
C THR A 176 -3.47 -1.89 -8.38
N GLY A 177 -2.57 -2.86 -8.18
CA GLY A 177 -2.76 -4.28 -8.50
C GLY A 177 -4.11 -4.88 -8.07
N PRO A 178 -4.59 -4.65 -6.84
CA PRO A 178 -5.88 -5.16 -6.39
C PRO A 178 -7.05 -4.77 -7.31
N ALA A 179 -7.03 -3.57 -7.92
CA ALA A 179 -8.07 -3.15 -8.83
C ALA A 179 -8.12 -4.01 -10.10
N TYR A 180 -6.96 -4.42 -10.64
CA TYR A 180 -6.87 -5.31 -11.79
C TYR A 180 -7.38 -6.71 -11.46
N ILE A 181 -7.01 -7.21 -10.28
CA ILE A 181 -7.43 -8.54 -9.80
C ILE A 181 -8.94 -8.56 -9.57
N PHE A 182 -9.51 -7.54 -8.92
CA PHE A 182 -10.95 -7.48 -8.70
C PHE A 182 -11.74 -7.38 -10.01
N LEU A 183 -11.28 -6.60 -10.99
CA LEU A 183 -11.90 -6.55 -12.33
C LEU A 183 -11.84 -7.92 -13.02
N PHE A 184 -10.71 -8.63 -12.92
CA PHE A 184 -10.56 -9.97 -13.49
C PHE A 184 -11.49 -10.98 -12.79
N MET A 185 -11.58 -10.92 -11.45
CA MET A 185 -12.50 -11.76 -10.67
C MET A 185 -13.95 -11.51 -11.08
N GLU A 186 -14.35 -10.25 -11.19
CA GLU A 186 -15.71 -9.86 -11.60
C GLU A 186 -16.04 -10.43 -12.98
N ALA A 187 -15.15 -10.27 -13.96
CA ALA A 187 -15.33 -10.82 -15.31
C ALA A 187 -15.49 -12.35 -15.33
N LEU A 188 -14.69 -13.07 -14.52
CA LEU A 188 -14.80 -14.53 -14.40
C LEU A 188 -16.12 -14.95 -13.74
N MET A 189 -16.54 -14.25 -12.67
CA MET A 189 -17.81 -14.54 -11.99
C MET A 189 -19.00 -14.32 -12.89
N ASP A 190 -19.01 -13.24 -13.67
CA ASP A 190 -20.08 -12.92 -14.60
C ASP A 190 -20.14 -13.93 -15.76
N ALA A 191 -18.97 -14.35 -16.29
CA ALA A 191 -18.91 -15.44 -17.26
C ALA A 191 -19.47 -16.75 -16.69
N GLY A 192 -19.17 -17.07 -15.42
CA GLY A 192 -19.74 -18.23 -14.74
C GLY A 192 -21.26 -18.19 -14.65
N VAL A 193 -21.81 -17.01 -14.35
CA VAL A 193 -23.28 -16.81 -14.33
C VAL A 193 -23.88 -16.97 -15.73
N HIS A 194 -23.24 -16.44 -16.78
CA HIS A 194 -23.67 -16.63 -18.16
C HIS A 194 -23.65 -18.09 -18.60
N LEU A 195 -22.75 -18.92 -18.05
CA LEU A 195 -22.73 -20.37 -18.28
C LEU A 195 -23.87 -21.11 -17.56
N GLY A 196 -24.58 -20.44 -16.63
CA GLY A 196 -25.72 -21.02 -15.91
C GLY A 196 -25.45 -21.33 -14.43
N PHE A 197 -24.27 -21.01 -13.88
CA PHE A 197 -24.03 -21.18 -12.46
C PHE A 197 -24.80 -20.13 -11.62
N PRO A 198 -25.38 -20.52 -10.50
CA PRO A 198 -25.78 -19.54 -9.48
C PRO A 198 -24.57 -18.69 -9.05
N ARG A 199 -24.77 -17.35 -8.86
CA ARG A 199 -23.66 -16.42 -8.53
C ARG A 199 -22.79 -16.93 -7.36
N ARG A 200 -23.39 -17.42 -6.29
CA ARG A 200 -22.66 -17.96 -5.14
C ARG A 200 -21.68 -19.08 -5.51
N ILE A 201 -22.06 -19.95 -6.47
CA ILE A 201 -21.18 -21.03 -6.93
C ILE A 201 -20.07 -20.47 -7.81
N ALA A 202 -20.41 -19.54 -8.73
CA ALA A 202 -19.41 -18.87 -9.56
C ALA A 202 -18.34 -18.17 -8.69
N GLU A 203 -18.74 -17.45 -7.64
CA GLU A 203 -17.81 -16.83 -6.66
C GLU A 203 -16.88 -17.84 -6.02
N GLN A 204 -17.40 -18.93 -5.48
CA GLN A 204 -16.60 -19.97 -4.84
C GLN A 204 -15.58 -20.59 -5.79
N LEU A 205 -16.00 -20.89 -7.04
CA LEU A 205 -15.12 -21.43 -8.06
C LEU A 205 -14.00 -20.46 -8.42
N VAL A 206 -14.31 -19.19 -8.65
CA VAL A 206 -13.34 -18.18 -9.06
C VAL A 206 -12.34 -17.92 -7.92
N ILE A 207 -12.80 -17.69 -6.69
CA ILE A 207 -11.94 -17.42 -5.54
C ILE A 207 -10.97 -18.58 -5.34
N GLN A 208 -11.48 -19.83 -5.30
CA GLN A 208 -10.61 -20.96 -5.04
C GLN A 208 -9.65 -21.25 -6.19
N THR A 209 -10.07 -21.04 -7.44
CA THR A 209 -9.19 -21.21 -8.61
C THR A 209 -8.03 -20.22 -8.56
N LEU A 210 -8.29 -18.93 -8.28
CA LEU A 210 -7.24 -17.91 -8.18
C LEU A 210 -6.28 -18.20 -7.05
N ARG A 211 -6.80 -18.42 -5.83
CA ARG A 211 -5.99 -18.74 -4.66
C ARG A 211 -5.10 -19.95 -4.90
N GLY A 212 -5.71 -21.07 -5.31
CA GLY A 212 -4.98 -22.31 -5.54
C GLY A 212 -3.96 -22.21 -6.68
N SER A 213 -4.19 -21.36 -7.70
CA SER A 213 -3.21 -21.13 -8.76
C SER A 213 -2.01 -20.35 -8.29
N VAL A 214 -2.19 -19.35 -7.43
CA VAL A 214 -1.09 -18.61 -6.78
C VAL A 214 -0.31 -19.52 -5.85
N ASP A 215 -0.98 -20.20 -4.92
CA ASP A 215 -0.37 -21.13 -3.98
C ASP A 215 0.42 -22.24 -4.72
N TYR A 216 -0.15 -22.75 -5.82
CA TYR A 216 0.52 -23.76 -6.64
C TYR A 216 1.77 -23.22 -7.30
N TYR A 217 1.75 -21.99 -7.83
CA TYR A 217 2.94 -21.35 -8.42
C TYR A 217 4.03 -21.10 -7.39
N GLU A 218 3.69 -20.59 -6.20
CA GLU A 218 4.67 -20.33 -5.14
C GLU A 218 5.43 -21.59 -4.69
N ASN A 219 4.77 -22.76 -4.76
CA ASN A 219 5.38 -24.05 -4.43
C ASN A 219 6.16 -24.68 -5.61
N GLN A 220 6.36 -23.96 -6.71
CA GLN A 220 7.09 -24.45 -7.89
C GLN A 220 8.31 -23.58 -8.20
N SER A 221 9.40 -24.20 -8.61
CA SER A 221 10.61 -23.50 -9.07
C SER A 221 10.69 -23.45 -10.60
N VAL A 222 9.56 -23.12 -11.26
CA VAL A 222 9.46 -23.08 -12.73
C VAL A 222 8.84 -21.77 -13.19
N HIS A 223 9.07 -21.39 -14.43
CA HIS A 223 8.46 -20.19 -14.99
C HIS A 223 6.93 -20.37 -15.12
N VAL A 224 6.15 -19.31 -14.85
CA VAL A 224 4.67 -19.35 -14.89
C VAL A 224 4.12 -19.82 -16.24
N ALA A 225 4.82 -19.56 -17.36
CA ALA A 225 4.44 -20.05 -18.67
C ALA A 225 4.49 -21.58 -18.78
N ASP A 226 5.41 -22.24 -18.08
CA ASP A 226 5.51 -23.71 -18.07
C ASP A 226 4.31 -24.32 -17.33
N LEU A 227 3.86 -23.69 -16.23
CA LEU A 227 2.64 -24.12 -15.53
C LEU A 227 1.41 -23.96 -16.43
N ARG A 228 1.28 -22.81 -17.11
CA ARG A 228 0.21 -22.60 -18.09
C ARG A 228 0.24 -23.66 -19.18
N ASN A 229 1.40 -23.99 -19.73
CA ASN A 229 1.55 -25.02 -20.76
C ASN A 229 1.18 -26.42 -20.24
N LYS A 230 1.53 -26.76 -18.99
CA LYS A 230 1.16 -28.04 -18.37
C LYS A 230 -0.34 -28.28 -18.29
N VAL A 231 -1.15 -27.22 -18.19
CA VAL A 231 -2.61 -27.30 -18.13
C VAL A 231 -3.28 -27.06 -19.50
N THR A 232 -2.47 -26.95 -20.57
CA THR A 232 -2.96 -26.64 -21.93
C THR A 232 -2.66 -27.82 -22.86
N SER A 233 -3.60 -28.76 -22.96
CA SER A 233 -3.51 -29.87 -23.89
C SER A 233 -3.98 -29.44 -25.30
N PRO A 234 -3.39 -30.01 -26.39
CA PRO A 234 -3.85 -29.76 -27.77
C PRO A 234 -5.34 -30.10 -27.96
N GLY A 235 -6.11 -29.15 -28.49
CA GLY A 235 -7.56 -29.31 -28.69
C GLY A 235 -8.40 -29.30 -27.42
N GLY A 236 -7.79 -29.02 -26.23
CA GLY A 236 -8.49 -28.94 -24.96
C GLY A 236 -9.16 -27.58 -24.71
N THR A 237 -10.03 -27.53 -23.71
CA THR A 237 -10.77 -26.32 -23.32
C THR A 237 -9.84 -25.15 -22.94
N SER A 238 -8.70 -25.44 -22.29
CA SER A 238 -7.70 -24.42 -21.96
C SER A 238 -7.06 -23.81 -23.21
N ALA A 239 -6.77 -24.63 -24.24
CA ALA A 239 -6.20 -24.14 -25.51
C ALA A 239 -7.15 -23.18 -26.22
N GLU A 240 -8.44 -23.53 -26.28
CA GLU A 240 -9.47 -22.69 -26.89
C GLU A 240 -9.68 -21.40 -26.12
N ALA A 241 -9.76 -21.45 -24.79
CA ALA A 241 -9.90 -20.25 -23.93
C ALA A 241 -8.72 -19.30 -24.10
N LEU A 242 -7.48 -19.82 -24.08
CA LEU A 242 -6.27 -19.03 -24.27
C LEU A 242 -6.22 -18.38 -25.66
N TYR A 243 -6.67 -19.09 -26.71
CA TYR A 243 -6.76 -18.49 -28.03
C TYR A 243 -7.61 -17.23 -28.06
N TYR A 244 -8.79 -17.24 -27.43
CA TYR A 244 -9.65 -16.05 -27.37
C TYR A 244 -9.06 -14.93 -26.54
N LEU A 245 -8.42 -15.24 -25.43
CA LEU A 245 -7.75 -14.21 -24.61
C LEU A 245 -6.58 -13.54 -25.36
N GLU A 246 -5.75 -14.34 -26.04
CA GLU A 246 -4.63 -13.81 -26.84
C GLU A 246 -5.15 -13.01 -28.05
N LYS A 247 -6.17 -13.48 -28.73
CA LYS A 247 -6.82 -12.79 -29.85
C LYS A 247 -7.44 -11.45 -29.41
N ALA A 248 -7.97 -11.38 -28.22
CA ALA A 248 -8.49 -10.15 -27.63
C ALA A 248 -7.38 -9.18 -27.17
N GLY A 249 -6.11 -9.56 -27.24
CA GLY A 249 -4.98 -8.73 -26.83
C GLY A 249 -4.84 -8.57 -25.31
N PHE A 250 -5.21 -9.57 -24.54
CA PHE A 250 -5.19 -9.55 -23.08
C PHE A 250 -3.87 -9.05 -22.49
N ARG A 251 -2.73 -9.57 -22.97
CA ARG A 251 -1.41 -9.13 -22.50
C ARG A 251 -1.15 -7.65 -22.79
N THR A 252 -1.54 -7.18 -23.96
CA THR A 252 -1.40 -5.78 -24.35
C THR A 252 -2.25 -4.86 -23.47
N ALA A 253 -3.48 -5.29 -23.16
CA ALA A 253 -4.37 -4.54 -22.27
C ALA A 253 -3.77 -4.38 -20.87
N ILE A 254 -3.28 -5.47 -20.27
CA ILE A 254 -2.61 -5.45 -18.95
C ILE A 254 -1.38 -4.55 -18.98
N SER A 255 -0.49 -4.73 -19.98
CA SER A 255 0.74 -3.92 -20.09
C SER A 255 0.42 -2.43 -20.19
N ARG A 256 -0.55 -2.05 -21.03
CA ARG A 256 -0.98 -0.64 -21.19
C ARG A 256 -1.60 -0.08 -19.92
N ALA A 257 -2.42 -0.87 -19.21
CA ALA A 257 -3.05 -0.43 -17.96
C ALA A 257 -1.99 -0.13 -16.87
N ILE A 258 -1.00 -1.02 -16.71
CA ILE A 258 0.09 -0.83 -15.75
C ILE A 258 0.93 0.38 -16.14
N TRP A 259 1.26 0.54 -17.43
CA TRP A 259 2.02 1.70 -17.90
C TRP A 259 1.27 3.02 -17.66
N ALA A 260 -0.02 3.07 -17.94
CA ALA A 260 -0.85 4.25 -17.69
C ALA A 260 -0.90 4.61 -16.18
N ALA A 261 -0.97 3.60 -15.30
CA ALA A 261 -0.92 3.80 -13.86
C ALA A 261 0.46 4.34 -13.40
N TYR A 262 1.56 3.85 -13.99
CA TYR A 262 2.90 4.34 -13.72
C TYR A 262 3.07 5.81 -14.13
N GLU A 263 2.68 6.18 -15.35
CA GLU A 263 2.74 7.58 -15.81
C GLU A 263 1.87 8.48 -14.91
N ARG A 264 0.69 7.98 -14.50
CA ARG A 264 -0.17 8.75 -13.59
C ARG A 264 0.45 8.95 -12.21
N SER A 265 1.16 7.96 -11.67
CA SER A 265 1.91 8.10 -10.41
C SER A 265 2.95 9.23 -10.50
N LYS A 266 3.72 9.26 -11.58
CA LYS A 266 4.71 10.31 -11.84
C LYS A 266 4.10 11.70 -12.01
N GLU A 267 2.94 11.80 -12.68
CA GLU A 267 2.22 13.06 -12.82
C GLU A 267 1.75 13.62 -11.47
N LEU A 268 1.26 12.73 -10.58
CA LEU A 268 0.87 13.12 -9.23
C LEU A 268 2.05 13.69 -8.44
N GLY A 269 3.23 13.09 -8.58
CA GLY A 269 4.47 13.59 -7.98
C GLY A 269 4.84 14.98 -8.47
N LYS A 270 4.88 15.19 -9.79
CA LYS A 270 5.15 16.51 -10.39
C LYS A 270 4.16 17.59 -9.94
N GLY A 271 2.88 17.24 -9.78
CA GLY A 271 1.87 18.18 -9.26
C GLY A 271 2.14 18.60 -7.83
N LEU A 272 2.69 17.72 -6.99
CA LEU A 272 3.09 18.03 -5.62
C LEU A 272 4.34 18.94 -5.58
N GLU A 273 5.35 18.68 -6.41
CA GLU A 273 6.56 19.50 -6.52
C GLU A 273 6.25 20.94 -6.94
N LEU A 274 5.42 21.13 -7.98
CA LEU A 274 5.03 22.44 -8.46
C LEU A 274 4.26 23.26 -7.43
N SER A 275 3.50 22.64 -6.55
CA SER A 275 2.76 23.34 -5.50
C SER A 275 3.66 23.86 -4.36
N LEU A 276 4.83 23.27 -4.15
CA LEU A 276 5.84 23.76 -3.19
C LEU A 276 6.58 25.01 -3.66
N ILE A 277 6.75 25.18 -4.97
CA ILE A 277 7.49 26.31 -5.56
C ILE A 277 6.66 27.62 -5.50
N HIS A 278 5.36 27.52 -5.29
CA HIS A 278 4.46 28.68 -5.31
C HIS A 278 4.04 29.17 -3.90
N ILE A 279 4.72 28.75 -2.84
CA ILE A 279 4.60 29.25 -1.45
C ILE A 279 5.86 30.09 -1.11
#